data_a3ed874049af50c3ad70161a20e44d82
#
_entry.id   a3ed874049af50c3ad70161a20e44d82
#
_cell.length_a   1.000
_cell.length_b   1.000
_cell.length_c   1.000
_cell.angle_alpha   90.00
_cell.angle_beta   90.00
_cell.angle_gamma   90.00
#
_symmetry.space_group_name_H-M   'P 1'
#
loop_
_entity.id
_entity.type
_entity.pdbx_description
1 polymer ?
#
loop_
_entity_poly.entity_id
_entity_poly.type
_entity_poly.pdbx_seq_one_letter_code
_entity_poly.pdbx_strand_id
1 'polypeptide(L)'
;DQQVAANPGALRSLVGSAFVVLDEIHHAADTRSWGDGIRHAFELAPQRLCLSGTPFRSDQSAIPFVRYRGDEAEADYEYGYGAALREGRVVRPVYFPRINGHMEWTAPDGQSYAASFEDPLARTLASQRLRTALDVEGEWLPAVLTKAHRQVMHLRRDDPAAAGMVIAMDQEHAHGIARILSERLGVRPTVAVSEDPEASRKIAAFTEGQTPWIVAVRMVSEGVDIPRLAVGVYATNTMTDLFFRQAVGRLVRVRPGAAQQRAYMFIPDDARLRGFAFGIAEQRRHSLKKKEHDGELDPFRDAEEEAEQKERDEQMSLFAAISAVPLDEEGRPLDEHAVVEAPESEADAAIPGLVGDDVAPVEASAA
;
A
#
# COMPACT_ATOMS: atom_id res chain seq x y z
N ASP A 1 -18.17 -3.97 16.22
CA ASP A 1 -17.70 -2.59 16.33
C ASP A 1 -18.85 -1.61 16.54
N GLN A 2 -19.85 -1.55 15.66
CA GLN A 2 -21.04 -0.72 15.83
C GLN A 2 -21.83 -1.09 17.10
N GLN A 3 -21.82 -2.35 17.51
CA GLN A 3 -22.49 -2.80 18.75
C GLN A 3 -21.82 -2.27 20.01
N VAL A 4 -20.50 -2.10 20.02
CA VAL A 4 -19.76 -1.51 21.15
C VAL A 4 -20.11 -0.04 21.30
N ALA A 5 -20.16 0.71 20.19
CA ALA A 5 -20.55 2.11 20.19
C ALA A 5 -22.02 2.31 20.58
N ALA A 6 -22.91 1.38 20.18
CA ALA A 6 -24.34 1.48 20.47
C ALA A 6 -24.70 1.12 21.95
N ASN A 7 -23.99 0.18 22.57
CA ASN A 7 -24.29 -0.33 23.91
C ASN A 7 -23.03 -0.54 24.78
N PRO A 8 -22.20 0.48 25.02
CA PRO A 8 -20.98 0.33 25.80
C PRO A 8 -21.20 -0.09 27.24
N GLY A 9 -22.33 0.33 27.85
CA GLY A 9 -22.70 -0.01 29.23
C GLY A 9 -22.99 -1.50 29.45
N ALA A 10 -23.56 -2.19 28.46
CA ALA A 10 -23.84 -3.62 28.56
C ALA A 10 -22.54 -4.42 28.62
N LEU A 11 -21.55 -4.05 27.82
CA LEU A 11 -20.23 -4.69 27.82
C LEU A 11 -19.43 -4.37 29.09
N ARG A 12 -19.54 -3.15 29.63
CA ARG A 12 -18.88 -2.72 30.88
C ARG A 12 -19.22 -3.64 32.07
N SER A 13 -20.44 -4.17 32.13
CA SER A 13 -20.83 -5.09 33.19
C SER A 13 -20.18 -6.47 33.10
N LEU A 14 -19.68 -6.86 31.94
CA LEU A 14 -19.12 -8.18 31.69
C LEU A 14 -17.58 -8.22 31.85
N VAL A 15 -16.92 -7.07 31.84
CA VAL A 15 -15.43 -7.02 31.73
C VAL A 15 -14.67 -6.98 33.06
N GLY A 16 -15.39 -6.97 34.23
CA GLY A 16 -14.77 -6.83 35.55
C GLY A 16 -13.71 -7.90 35.91
N SER A 17 -13.75 -9.07 35.26
CA SER A 17 -12.73 -10.15 35.40
C SER A 17 -12.21 -10.67 34.05
N ALA A 18 -12.50 -9.95 32.97
CA ALA A 18 -12.15 -10.41 31.63
C ALA A 18 -10.77 -9.93 31.20
N PHE A 19 -10.06 -10.78 30.44
CA PHE A 19 -8.95 -10.38 29.58
C PHE A 19 -9.56 -9.91 28.25
N VAL A 20 -9.34 -8.65 27.88
CA VAL A 20 -9.90 -8.03 26.67
C VAL A 20 -8.83 -7.95 25.60
N VAL A 21 -9.12 -8.49 24.41
CA VAL A 21 -8.28 -8.35 23.22
C VAL A 21 -8.95 -7.36 22.27
N LEU A 22 -8.26 -6.28 21.93
CA LEU A 22 -8.69 -5.24 21.01
C LEU A 22 -7.79 -5.34 19.78
N ASP A 23 -8.28 -6.05 18.76
CA ASP A 23 -7.60 -6.20 17.48
C ASP A 23 -7.87 -4.98 16.60
N GLU A 24 -6.88 -4.56 15.81
CA GLU A 24 -6.90 -3.37 14.95
C GLU A 24 -7.38 -2.10 15.70
N ILE A 25 -6.84 -1.89 16.91
CA ILE A 25 -7.29 -0.82 17.82
C ILE A 25 -7.14 0.60 17.22
N HIS A 26 -6.28 0.78 16.21
CA HIS A 26 -6.11 2.06 15.53
C HIS A 26 -7.41 2.59 14.90
N HIS A 27 -8.34 1.73 14.48
CA HIS A 27 -9.66 2.16 14.02
C HIS A 27 -10.50 2.87 15.08
N ALA A 28 -10.19 2.69 16.35
CA ALA A 28 -10.87 3.43 17.44
C ALA A 28 -10.51 4.93 17.46
N ALA A 29 -9.54 5.36 16.68
CA ALA A 29 -9.23 6.77 16.45
C ALA A 29 -10.06 7.39 15.31
N ASP A 30 -10.62 6.58 14.39
CA ASP A 30 -11.29 7.06 13.17
C ASP A 30 -12.58 7.86 13.47
N THR A 31 -13.28 7.54 14.56
CA THR A 31 -14.42 8.31 15.01
C THR A 31 -14.41 8.50 16.53
N ARG A 32 -14.61 9.74 17.01
CA ARG A 32 -14.68 10.05 18.45
C ARG A 32 -15.70 9.20 19.18
N SER A 33 -16.88 8.99 18.59
CA SER A 33 -17.95 8.20 19.17
C SER A 33 -17.57 6.74 19.40
N TRP A 34 -16.79 6.16 18.51
CA TRP A 34 -16.31 4.78 18.66
C TRP A 34 -15.18 4.67 19.69
N GLY A 35 -14.23 5.59 19.66
CA GLY A 35 -13.14 5.65 20.64
C GLY A 35 -13.67 5.83 22.07
N ASP A 36 -14.65 6.72 22.26
CA ASP A 36 -15.32 6.95 23.54
C ASP A 36 -16.14 5.72 23.97
N GLY A 37 -16.82 5.05 23.03
CA GLY A 37 -17.55 3.81 23.29
C GLY A 37 -16.62 2.69 23.78
N ILE A 38 -15.47 2.49 23.14
CA ILE A 38 -14.45 1.51 23.53
C ILE A 38 -13.89 1.86 24.93
N ARG A 39 -13.54 3.12 25.18
CA ARG A 39 -13.07 3.54 26.52
C ARG A 39 -14.11 3.22 27.58
N HIS A 40 -15.35 3.64 27.37
CA HIS A 40 -16.42 3.41 28.32
C HIS A 40 -16.69 1.93 28.57
N ALA A 41 -16.69 1.11 27.53
CA ALA A 41 -16.92 -0.34 27.63
C ALA A 41 -15.81 -1.08 28.39
N PHE A 42 -14.53 -0.74 28.12
CA PHE A 42 -13.40 -1.58 28.52
C PHE A 42 -12.42 -0.92 29.51
N GLU A 43 -12.68 0.31 29.99
CA GLU A 43 -11.84 1.00 30.96
C GLU A 43 -11.63 0.21 32.27
N LEU A 44 -12.65 -0.52 32.73
CA LEU A 44 -12.61 -1.31 33.96
C LEU A 44 -12.01 -2.72 33.77
N ALA A 45 -11.65 -3.11 32.53
CA ALA A 45 -11.00 -4.39 32.30
C ALA A 45 -9.63 -4.41 32.98
N PRO A 46 -9.34 -5.43 33.83
CA PRO A 46 -8.06 -5.50 34.54
C PRO A 46 -6.87 -5.74 33.63
N GLN A 47 -7.09 -6.39 32.50
CA GLN A 47 -6.07 -6.69 31.51
C GLN A 47 -6.61 -6.45 30.10
N ARG A 48 -5.82 -5.75 29.30
CA ARG A 48 -6.11 -5.45 27.89
C ARG A 48 -4.89 -5.77 27.04
N LEU A 49 -5.13 -6.42 25.90
CA LEU A 49 -4.16 -6.59 24.81
C LEU A 49 -4.65 -5.78 23.61
N CYS A 50 -3.93 -4.73 23.28
CA CYS A 50 -4.19 -3.91 22.11
C CYS A 50 -3.26 -4.36 20.98
N LEU A 51 -3.83 -4.76 19.84
CA LEU A 51 -3.10 -5.20 18.66
C LEU A 51 -3.33 -4.21 17.52
N SER A 52 -2.27 -3.90 16.79
CA SER A 52 -2.34 -3.10 15.58
C SER A 52 -1.16 -3.44 14.68
N GLY A 53 -1.42 -3.64 13.39
CA GLY A 53 -0.38 -3.73 12.37
C GLY A 53 0.17 -2.37 11.95
N THR A 54 -0.57 -1.30 12.27
CA THR A 54 -0.28 0.09 11.87
C THR A 54 -0.73 1.04 12.98
N PRO A 55 0.09 1.24 14.04
CA PRO A 55 -0.28 2.04 15.21
C PRO A 55 -0.21 3.55 14.95
N PHE A 56 -0.43 3.97 13.70
CA PHE A 56 -0.44 5.37 13.29
C PHE A 56 -1.79 6.00 13.61
N ARG A 57 -1.78 7.28 13.90
CA ARG A 57 -3.00 8.09 14.05
C ARG A 57 -3.54 8.43 12.67
N SER A 58 -4.84 8.27 12.49
CA SER A 58 -5.55 8.78 11.31
C SER A 58 -5.84 10.29 11.44
N ASP A 59 -5.87 10.79 12.68
CA ASP A 59 -6.08 12.18 13.02
C ASP A 59 -5.29 12.56 14.29
N GLN A 60 -5.52 13.76 14.85
CA GLN A 60 -4.92 14.19 16.12
C GLN A 60 -5.50 13.48 17.36
N SER A 61 -6.41 12.51 17.19
CA SER A 61 -7.03 11.80 18.31
C SER A 61 -6.16 10.63 18.78
N ALA A 62 -5.92 10.53 20.09
CA ALA A 62 -5.17 9.42 20.65
C ALA A 62 -5.99 8.12 20.58
N ILE A 63 -5.37 7.05 20.08
CA ILE A 63 -5.95 5.71 20.08
C ILE A 63 -6.22 5.28 21.55
N PRO A 64 -7.42 4.80 21.89
CA PRO A 64 -7.74 4.39 23.25
C PRO A 64 -6.77 3.32 23.77
N PHE A 65 -6.32 3.47 25.03
CA PHE A 65 -5.44 2.55 25.74
C PHE A 65 -4.03 2.41 25.18
N VAL A 66 -3.66 3.18 24.16
CA VAL A 66 -2.29 3.23 23.62
C VAL A 66 -1.50 4.29 24.37
N ARG A 67 -0.25 3.97 24.71
CA ARG A 67 0.70 4.92 25.29
C ARG A 67 1.44 5.65 24.18
N TYR A 68 1.81 6.90 24.46
CA TYR A 68 2.55 7.73 23.51
C TYR A 68 3.79 8.30 24.18
N ARG A 69 4.89 8.34 23.45
CA ARG A 69 6.07 9.12 23.77
C ARG A 69 6.19 10.25 22.75
N GLY A 70 5.86 11.48 23.16
CA GLY A 70 5.59 12.55 22.20
C GLY A 70 4.35 12.20 21.37
N ASP A 71 4.51 12.14 20.06
CA ASP A 71 3.42 11.80 19.12
C ASP A 71 3.50 10.35 18.60
N GLU A 72 4.51 9.58 19.02
CA GLU A 72 4.67 8.18 18.63
C GLU A 72 3.98 7.22 19.59
N ALA A 73 3.28 6.23 19.04
CA ALA A 73 2.70 5.15 19.82
C ALA A 73 3.81 4.25 20.38
N GLU A 74 3.80 4.03 21.69
CA GLU A 74 4.78 3.17 22.36
C GLU A 74 4.22 1.75 22.55
N ALA A 75 4.79 0.79 21.82
CA ALA A 75 4.43 -0.61 21.94
C ALA A 75 5.18 -1.31 23.07
N ASP A 76 4.52 -2.22 23.80
CA ASP A 76 5.19 -3.10 24.75
C ASP A 76 6.00 -4.19 24.04
N TYR A 77 5.56 -4.57 22.83
CA TYR A 77 6.22 -5.54 21.97
C TYR A 77 5.94 -5.22 20.50
N GLU A 78 6.99 -5.26 19.69
CA GLU A 78 6.90 -5.08 18.24
C GLU A 78 7.44 -6.31 17.50
N TYR A 79 6.65 -6.81 16.54
CA TYR A 79 7.03 -7.85 15.60
C TYR A 79 6.88 -7.32 14.17
N GLY A 80 7.81 -6.45 13.78
CA GLY A 80 7.81 -5.78 12.48
C GLY A 80 8.23 -6.67 11.32
N TYR A 81 8.03 -6.17 10.09
CA TYR A 81 8.35 -6.87 8.84
C TYR A 81 9.79 -7.40 8.80
N GLY A 82 10.77 -6.60 9.24
CA GLY A 82 12.17 -7.01 9.29
C GLY A 82 12.43 -8.21 10.21
N ALA A 83 11.78 -8.26 11.39
CA ALA A 83 11.89 -9.40 12.30
C ALA A 83 11.25 -10.66 11.69
N ALA A 84 10.06 -10.53 11.14
CA ALA A 84 9.33 -11.62 10.50
C ALA A 84 10.09 -12.17 9.27
N LEU A 85 10.76 -11.32 8.51
CA LEU A 85 11.56 -11.72 7.36
C LEU A 85 12.82 -12.49 7.78
N ARG A 86 13.50 -12.08 8.87
CA ARG A 86 14.64 -12.83 9.43
C ARG A 86 14.25 -14.24 9.87
N GLU A 87 13.06 -14.41 10.42
CA GLU A 87 12.55 -15.74 10.78
C GLU A 87 12.19 -16.58 9.56
N GLY A 88 11.84 -15.94 8.43
CA GLY A 88 11.55 -16.62 7.14
C GLY A 88 10.32 -17.52 7.14
N ARG A 89 9.39 -17.33 8.09
CA ARG A 89 8.25 -18.24 8.29
C ARG A 89 6.92 -17.66 7.82
N VAL A 90 6.70 -16.38 8.04
CA VAL A 90 5.37 -15.76 7.86
C VAL A 90 5.32 -14.73 6.75
N VAL A 91 6.47 -14.11 6.42
CA VAL A 91 6.55 -13.13 5.33
C VAL A 91 7.68 -13.44 4.36
N ARG A 92 7.52 -13.01 3.11
CA ARG A 92 8.48 -13.10 2.01
C ARG A 92 9.00 -11.71 1.65
N PRO A 93 10.18 -11.61 1.01
CA PRO A 93 10.72 -10.33 0.56
C PRO A 93 9.82 -9.71 -0.52
N VAL A 94 9.64 -8.39 -0.43
CA VAL A 94 8.91 -7.60 -1.42
C VAL A 94 9.87 -6.67 -2.16
N TYR A 95 9.67 -6.54 -3.46
CA TYR A 95 10.39 -5.67 -4.38
C TYR A 95 9.43 -4.65 -4.99
N PHE A 96 9.94 -3.46 -5.31
CA PHE A 96 9.15 -2.34 -5.81
C PHE A 96 9.63 -1.91 -7.20
N PRO A 97 9.16 -2.57 -8.29
CA PRO A 97 9.39 -2.06 -9.64
C PRO A 97 8.71 -0.70 -9.79
N ARG A 98 9.51 0.33 -10.04
CA ARG A 98 9.05 1.70 -10.25
C ARG A 98 8.89 1.93 -11.75
N ILE A 99 7.80 2.55 -12.12
CA ILE A 99 7.51 2.85 -13.51
C ILE A 99 7.41 4.36 -13.66
N ASN A 100 8.41 4.94 -14.32
CA ASN A 100 8.40 6.34 -14.71
C ASN A 100 7.43 6.56 -15.88
N GLY A 101 7.20 7.81 -16.27
CA GLY A 101 6.36 8.15 -17.41
C GLY A 101 6.38 9.64 -17.69
N HIS A 102 6.06 9.99 -18.92
CA HIS A 102 5.82 11.37 -19.34
C HIS A 102 4.32 11.57 -19.54
N MET A 103 3.73 12.50 -18.80
CA MET A 103 2.31 12.79 -18.81
C MET A 103 2.03 14.20 -19.30
N GLU A 104 0.97 14.34 -20.09
CA GLU A 104 0.45 15.63 -20.56
C GLU A 104 -1.00 15.77 -20.12
N TRP A 105 -1.37 16.91 -19.57
CA TRP A 105 -2.73 17.18 -19.11
C TRP A 105 -3.09 18.66 -19.17
N THR A 106 -4.39 18.96 -19.15
CA THR A 106 -4.91 20.31 -18.96
C THR A 106 -5.45 20.44 -17.53
N ALA A 107 -4.94 21.39 -16.78
CA ALA A 107 -5.41 21.67 -15.42
C ALA A 107 -6.73 22.48 -15.43
N PRO A 108 -7.44 22.56 -14.29
CA PRO A 108 -8.71 23.29 -14.19
C PRO A 108 -8.64 24.79 -14.54
N ASP A 109 -7.45 25.39 -14.46
CA ASP A 109 -7.17 26.77 -14.86
C ASP A 109 -7.07 26.95 -16.39
N GLY A 110 -7.17 25.86 -17.15
CA GLY A 110 -7.06 25.84 -18.60
C GLY A 110 -5.60 25.79 -19.11
N GLN A 111 -4.61 25.72 -18.24
CA GLN A 111 -3.21 25.59 -18.64
C GLN A 111 -2.88 24.13 -18.96
N SER A 112 -2.06 23.92 -19.99
CA SER A 112 -1.51 22.59 -20.32
C SER A 112 -0.16 22.41 -19.68
N TYR A 113 0.05 21.23 -19.11
CA TYR A 113 1.27 20.81 -18.45
C TYR A 113 1.82 19.54 -19.09
N ALA A 114 3.14 19.39 -19.07
CA ALA A 114 3.84 18.19 -19.48
C ALA A 114 4.95 17.92 -18.45
N ALA A 115 5.00 16.71 -17.87
CA ALA A 115 6.02 16.36 -16.89
C ALA A 115 6.19 14.85 -16.73
N SER A 116 7.40 14.43 -16.39
CA SER A 116 7.71 13.07 -15.90
C SER A 116 7.53 12.97 -14.38
N PHE A 117 7.61 11.77 -13.83
CA PHE A 117 7.57 11.59 -12.36
C PHE A 117 8.82 12.16 -11.66
N GLU A 118 9.91 12.38 -12.38
CA GLU A 118 11.14 12.98 -11.85
C GLU A 118 11.05 14.49 -11.70
N ASP A 119 10.16 15.14 -12.45
CA ASP A 119 10.03 16.59 -12.43
C ASP A 119 9.42 17.05 -11.10
N PRO A 120 10.07 17.98 -10.39
CA PRO A 120 9.53 18.53 -9.16
C PRO A 120 8.30 19.40 -9.46
N LEU A 121 7.17 19.06 -8.89
CA LEU A 121 5.91 19.76 -9.06
C LEU A 121 5.29 20.11 -7.70
N ALA A 122 4.54 21.23 -7.68
CA ALA A 122 3.65 21.50 -6.57
C ALA A 122 2.66 20.33 -6.36
N ARG A 123 2.26 20.08 -5.13
CA ARG A 123 1.49 18.91 -4.71
C ARG A 123 0.22 18.68 -5.56
N THR A 124 -0.51 19.75 -5.90
CA THR A 124 -1.71 19.67 -6.76
C THR A 124 -1.36 19.19 -8.16
N LEU A 125 -0.32 19.73 -8.80
CA LEU A 125 0.11 19.33 -10.14
C LEU A 125 0.68 17.90 -10.13
N ALA A 126 1.40 17.51 -9.09
CA ALA A 126 1.88 16.13 -8.92
C ALA A 126 0.71 15.13 -8.81
N SER A 127 -0.37 15.52 -8.14
CA SER A 127 -1.59 14.69 -8.05
C SER A 127 -2.31 14.58 -9.39
N GLN A 128 -2.37 15.67 -10.17
CA GLN A 128 -2.93 15.66 -11.53
C GLN A 128 -2.09 14.77 -12.46
N ARG A 129 -0.76 14.92 -12.42
CA ARG A 129 0.17 14.05 -13.18
C ARG A 129 -0.05 12.57 -12.88
N LEU A 130 -0.14 12.21 -11.58
CA LEU A 130 -0.41 10.84 -11.20
C LEU A 130 -1.75 10.34 -11.74
N ARG A 131 -2.81 11.15 -11.66
CA ARG A 131 -4.11 10.78 -12.17
C ARG A 131 -4.11 10.59 -13.69
N THR A 132 -3.33 11.40 -14.42
CA THR A 132 -3.10 11.21 -15.88
C THR A 132 -2.44 9.87 -16.17
N ALA A 133 -1.41 9.49 -15.40
CA ALA A 133 -0.76 8.20 -15.56
C ALA A 133 -1.73 7.03 -15.31
N LEU A 134 -2.63 7.18 -14.34
CA LEU A 134 -3.60 6.15 -13.97
C LEU A 134 -4.85 6.11 -14.85
N ASP A 135 -4.96 6.97 -15.86
CA ASP A 135 -6.09 6.98 -16.77
C ASP A 135 -6.18 5.66 -17.56
N VAL A 136 -7.36 5.05 -17.55
CA VAL A 136 -7.63 3.77 -18.24
C VAL A 136 -7.62 3.88 -19.75
N GLU A 137 -7.83 5.07 -20.29
CA GLU A 137 -7.75 5.36 -21.72
C GLU A 137 -6.33 5.78 -22.15
N GLY A 138 -5.43 6.00 -21.20
CA GLY A 138 -4.01 6.31 -21.45
C GLY A 138 -3.20 5.08 -21.87
N GLU A 139 -1.91 5.28 -22.10
CA GLU A 139 -0.98 4.20 -22.46
C GLU A 139 -0.18 3.67 -21.26
N TRP A 140 0.04 4.51 -20.25
CA TRP A 140 0.88 4.17 -19.10
C TRP A 140 0.32 3.00 -18.29
N LEU A 141 -0.94 3.08 -17.88
CA LEU A 141 -1.56 2.06 -17.03
C LEU A 141 -1.67 0.70 -17.75
N PRO A 142 -2.12 0.62 -19.01
CA PRO A 142 -2.12 -0.65 -19.75
C PRO A 142 -0.73 -1.28 -19.89
N ALA A 143 0.32 -0.49 -20.11
CA ALA A 143 1.68 -0.98 -20.19
C ALA A 143 2.16 -1.56 -18.84
N VAL A 144 1.90 -0.86 -17.74
CA VAL A 144 2.20 -1.37 -16.39
C VAL A 144 1.47 -2.66 -16.09
N LEU A 145 0.17 -2.75 -16.44
CA LEU A 145 -0.62 -3.97 -16.26
C LEU A 145 -0.06 -5.14 -17.11
N THR A 146 0.40 -4.86 -18.32
CA THR A 146 1.04 -5.86 -19.19
C THR A 146 2.32 -6.38 -18.56
N LYS A 147 3.19 -5.48 -18.09
CA LYS A 147 4.44 -5.85 -17.40
C LYS A 147 4.17 -6.65 -16.12
N ALA A 148 3.23 -6.19 -15.30
CA ALA A 148 2.84 -6.89 -14.08
C ALA A 148 2.21 -8.28 -14.37
N HIS A 149 1.42 -8.40 -15.44
CA HIS A 149 0.85 -9.69 -15.86
C HIS A 149 1.95 -10.69 -16.25
N ARG A 150 2.96 -10.24 -16.98
CA ARG A 150 4.11 -11.10 -17.31
C ARG A 150 4.83 -11.58 -16.05
N GLN A 151 4.98 -10.71 -15.05
CA GLN A 151 5.54 -11.10 -13.76
C GLN A 151 4.68 -12.17 -13.05
N VAL A 152 3.36 -12.03 -13.05
CA VAL A 152 2.45 -13.08 -12.53
C VAL A 152 2.66 -14.38 -13.29
N MET A 153 2.67 -14.35 -14.62
CA MET A 153 2.85 -15.54 -15.45
C MET A 153 4.22 -16.19 -15.30
N HIS A 154 5.26 -15.39 -15.04
CA HIS A 154 6.58 -15.89 -14.70
C HIS A 154 6.55 -16.67 -13.37
N LEU A 155 5.99 -16.07 -12.30
CA LEU A 155 5.87 -16.74 -11.01
C LEU A 155 5.00 -18.02 -11.07
N ARG A 156 4.01 -18.03 -11.94
CA ARG A 156 3.13 -19.22 -12.13
C ARG A 156 3.82 -20.43 -12.75
N ARG A 157 5.04 -20.30 -13.24
CA ARG A 157 5.84 -21.44 -13.69
C ARG A 157 6.21 -22.35 -12.51
N ASP A 158 6.53 -21.72 -11.36
CA ASP A 158 6.95 -22.44 -10.16
C ASP A 158 5.82 -22.58 -9.15
N ASP A 159 4.90 -21.61 -9.08
CA ASP A 159 3.68 -21.62 -8.27
C ASP A 159 2.44 -21.35 -9.14
N PRO A 160 1.80 -22.39 -9.69
CA PRO A 160 0.64 -22.24 -10.59
C PRO A 160 -0.52 -21.44 -10.00
N ALA A 161 -0.61 -21.33 -8.68
CA ALA A 161 -1.64 -20.57 -8.00
C ALA A 161 -1.27 -19.09 -7.77
N ALA A 162 -0.02 -18.68 -8.02
CA ALA A 162 0.40 -17.28 -7.85
C ALA A 162 -0.56 -16.32 -8.55
N ALA A 163 -0.86 -15.20 -7.90
CA ALA A 163 -1.84 -14.25 -8.38
C ALA A 163 -1.39 -12.81 -8.18
N GLY A 164 -2.03 -11.90 -8.92
CA GLY A 164 -1.84 -10.48 -8.82
C GLY A 164 -3.08 -9.75 -8.29
N MET A 165 -2.85 -8.57 -7.72
CA MET A 165 -3.85 -7.64 -7.26
C MET A 165 -3.62 -6.27 -7.88
N VAL A 166 -4.67 -5.63 -8.36
CA VAL A 166 -4.64 -4.21 -8.73
C VAL A 166 -5.49 -3.44 -7.74
N ILE A 167 -4.90 -2.40 -7.16
CA ILE A 167 -5.60 -1.47 -6.27
C ILE A 167 -6.05 -0.29 -7.11
N ALA A 168 -7.35 -0.17 -7.33
CA ALA A 168 -7.96 0.88 -8.13
C ALA A 168 -8.32 2.12 -7.28
N MET A 169 -8.48 3.29 -7.91
CA MET A 169 -8.92 4.54 -7.28
C MET A 169 -10.37 4.43 -6.79
N ASP A 170 -11.24 4.00 -7.66
CA ASP A 170 -12.68 3.89 -7.47
C ASP A 170 -13.27 2.74 -8.28
N GLN A 171 -14.58 2.58 -8.26
CA GLN A 171 -15.27 1.47 -8.93
C GLN A 171 -15.23 1.58 -10.46
N GLU A 172 -15.38 2.77 -11.02
CA GLU A 172 -15.32 2.98 -12.47
C GLU A 172 -13.92 2.63 -12.97
N HIS A 173 -12.89 3.10 -12.28
CA HIS A 173 -11.50 2.76 -12.55
C HIS A 173 -11.25 1.24 -12.43
N ALA A 174 -11.82 0.57 -11.42
CA ALA A 174 -11.69 -0.88 -11.27
C ALA A 174 -12.30 -1.64 -12.46
N HIS A 175 -13.44 -1.22 -12.94
CA HIS A 175 -14.08 -1.79 -14.14
C HIS A 175 -13.28 -1.49 -15.42
N GLY A 176 -12.72 -0.28 -15.56
CA GLY A 176 -11.82 0.09 -16.65
C GLY A 176 -10.57 -0.79 -16.69
N ILE A 177 -9.92 -1.00 -15.54
CA ILE A 177 -8.78 -1.92 -15.39
C ILE A 177 -9.18 -3.36 -15.77
N ALA A 178 -10.33 -3.83 -15.31
CA ALA A 178 -10.82 -5.16 -15.66
C ALA A 178 -11.05 -5.32 -17.17
N ARG A 179 -11.51 -4.28 -17.84
CA ARG A 179 -11.64 -4.22 -19.30
C ARG A 179 -10.28 -4.33 -19.98
N ILE A 180 -9.28 -3.55 -19.54
CA ILE A 180 -7.91 -3.63 -20.08
C ILE A 180 -7.34 -5.04 -19.95
N LEU A 181 -7.42 -5.66 -18.75
CA LEU A 181 -6.95 -7.02 -18.51
C LEU A 181 -7.64 -8.03 -19.42
N SER A 182 -8.94 -7.85 -19.69
CA SER A 182 -9.71 -8.77 -20.51
C SER A 182 -9.41 -8.60 -21.99
N GLU A 183 -9.38 -7.37 -22.50
CA GLU A 183 -9.26 -7.08 -23.93
C GLU A 183 -7.81 -7.19 -24.42
N ARG A 184 -6.83 -6.66 -23.64
CA ARG A 184 -5.42 -6.65 -24.05
C ARG A 184 -4.68 -7.94 -23.68
N LEU A 185 -5.05 -8.57 -22.55
CA LEU A 185 -4.29 -9.71 -22.01
C LEU A 185 -5.08 -11.03 -22.02
N GLY A 186 -6.34 -11.01 -22.45
CA GLY A 186 -7.20 -12.20 -22.52
C GLY A 186 -7.56 -12.79 -21.14
N VAL A 187 -7.42 -12.01 -20.06
CA VAL A 187 -7.59 -12.45 -18.69
C VAL A 187 -8.83 -11.83 -18.07
N ARG A 188 -9.76 -12.64 -17.60
CA ARG A 188 -10.92 -12.15 -16.86
C ARG A 188 -10.57 -12.05 -15.36
N PRO A 189 -10.37 -10.84 -14.81
CA PRO A 189 -10.09 -10.67 -13.39
C PRO A 189 -11.35 -10.84 -12.55
N THR A 190 -11.17 -11.14 -11.27
CA THR A 190 -12.21 -10.94 -10.25
C THR A 190 -12.25 -9.46 -9.91
N VAL A 191 -13.42 -8.83 -9.93
CA VAL A 191 -13.61 -7.44 -9.50
C VAL A 191 -14.34 -7.46 -8.15
N ALA A 192 -13.73 -6.85 -7.13
CA ALA A 192 -14.28 -6.72 -5.79
C ALA A 192 -14.37 -5.25 -5.39
N VAL A 193 -15.60 -4.73 -5.31
CA VAL A 193 -15.91 -3.35 -4.95
C VAL A 193 -16.89 -3.30 -3.78
N SER A 194 -16.85 -2.24 -2.96
CA SER A 194 -17.57 -2.18 -1.68
C SER A 194 -19.08 -2.28 -1.81
N GLU A 195 -19.65 -1.78 -2.90
CA GLU A 195 -21.09 -1.77 -3.13
C GLU A 195 -21.64 -3.08 -3.70
N ASP A 196 -20.74 -4.02 -4.05
CA ASP A 196 -21.16 -5.32 -4.55
C ASP A 196 -21.53 -6.24 -3.37
N PRO A 197 -22.81 -6.62 -3.22
CA PRO A 197 -23.25 -7.54 -2.17
C PRO A 197 -22.55 -8.91 -2.22
N GLU A 198 -22.03 -9.28 -3.37
CA GLU A 198 -21.33 -10.53 -3.60
C GLU A 198 -19.80 -10.42 -3.45
N ALA A 199 -19.26 -9.24 -3.09
CA ALA A 199 -17.83 -9.02 -3.01
C ALA A 199 -17.12 -10.06 -2.14
N SER A 200 -17.63 -10.33 -0.94
CA SER A 200 -17.06 -11.33 -0.04
C SER A 200 -17.05 -12.76 -0.65
N ARG A 201 -18.11 -13.14 -1.37
CA ARG A 201 -18.19 -14.42 -2.07
C ARG A 201 -17.18 -14.48 -3.23
N LYS A 202 -17.05 -13.39 -3.99
CA LYS A 202 -16.08 -13.30 -5.10
C LYS A 202 -14.65 -13.39 -4.59
N ILE A 203 -14.35 -12.72 -3.48
CA ILE A 203 -13.04 -12.78 -2.84
C ILE A 203 -12.72 -14.19 -2.34
N ALA A 204 -13.66 -14.85 -1.66
CA ALA A 204 -13.49 -16.23 -1.21
C ALA A 204 -13.25 -17.19 -2.40
N ALA A 205 -14.05 -17.08 -3.46
CA ALA A 205 -13.87 -17.86 -4.68
C ALA A 205 -12.53 -17.56 -5.36
N PHE A 206 -12.08 -16.31 -5.35
CA PHE A 206 -10.75 -15.93 -5.84
C PHE A 206 -9.65 -16.55 -4.98
N THR A 207 -9.77 -16.54 -3.66
CA THR A 207 -8.76 -17.06 -2.73
C THR A 207 -8.49 -18.54 -2.96
N GLU A 208 -9.53 -19.34 -3.19
CA GLU A 208 -9.47 -20.78 -3.42
C GLU A 208 -9.21 -21.13 -4.90
N GLY A 209 -9.48 -20.20 -5.80
CA GLY A 209 -9.45 -20.41 -7.24
C GLY A 209 -8.09 -20.27 -7.89
N GLN A 210 -8.09 -20.33 -9.24
CA GLN A 210 -6.90 -20.22 -10.08
C GLN A 210 -6.88 -18.93 -10.92
N THR A 211 -7.87 -18.05 -10.76
CA THR A 211 -7.94 -16.76 -11.48
C THR A 211 -6.68 -15.94 -11.18
N PRO A 212 -5.95 -15.45 -12.19
CA PRO A 212 -4.64 -14.82 -11.96
C PRO A 212 -4.74 -13.40 -11.38
N TRP A 213 -5.89 -12.71 -11.51
CA TRP A 213 -6.01 -11.32 -11.09
C TRP A 213 -7.28 -11.03 -10.28
N ILE A 214 -7.11 -10.20 -9.26
CA ILE A 214 -8.19 -9.49 -8.57
C ILE A 214 -7.98 -7.99 -8.72
N VAL A 215 -9.04 -7.25 -9.03
CA VAL A 215 -9.07 -5.79 -9.03
C VAL A 215 -9.97 -5.35 -7.89
N ALA A 216 -9.46 -4.50 -7.00
CA ALA A 216 -10.19 -4.08 -5.82
C ALA A 216 -10.02 -2.58 -5.56
N VAL A 217 -11.06 -1.98 -4.97
CA VAL A 217 -11.04 -0.61 -4.47
C VAL A 217 -11.01 -0.67 -2.95
N ARG A 218 -10.09 0.00 -2.27
CA ARG A 218 -9.98 0.14 -0.79
C ARG A 218 -10.32 -1.11 0.06
N MET A 219 -11.19 -2.02 -0.41
CA MET A 219 -11.65 -3.23 0.31
C MET A 219 -10.54 -4.22 0.68
N VAL A 220 -9.35 -4.05 0.11
CA VAL A 220 -8.22 -4.94 0.38
C VAL A 220 -7.49 -4.52 1.66
N SER A 221 -7.90 -3.43 2.29
CA SER A 221 -7.26 -2.93 3.51
C SER A 221 -7.55 -3.80 4.74
N GLU A 222 -8.71 -4.48 4.84
CA GLU A 222 -9.10 -5.18 6.07
C GLU A 222 -9.70 -6.57 5.85
N GLY A 223 -9.37 -7.48 6.76
CA GLY A 223 -10.09 -8.75 6.95
C GLY A 223 -9.89 -9.84 5.90
N VAL A 224 -9.21 -9.57 4.78
CA VAL A 224 -9.04 -10.57 3.72
C VAL A 224 -7.61 -11.11 3.67
N ASP A 225 -7.46 -12.42 3.81
CA ASP A 225 -6.19 -13.12 3.66
C ASP A 225 -6.16 -13.91 2.35
N ILE A 226 -5.29 -13.53 1.43
CA ILE A 226 -5.10 -14.21 0.14
C ILE A 226 -3.61 -14.53 -0.04
N PRO A 227 -3.09 -15.60 0.54
CA PRO A 227 -1.65 -15.92 0.57
C PRO A 227 -1.02 -16.12 -0.81
N ARG A 228 -1.82 -16.38 -1.84
CA ARG A 228 -1.36 -16.56 -3.22
C ARG A 228 -1.08 -15.25 -3.97
N LEU A 229 -1.40 -14.08 -3.41
CA LEU A 229 -1.06 -12.79 -3.99
C LEU A 229 0.44 -12.56 -3.93
N ALA A 230 1.09 -12.45 -5.07
CA ALA A 230 2.54 -12.27 -5.20
C ALA A 230 2.93 -11.01 -5.99
N VAL A 231 2.01 -10.46 -6.78
CA VAL A 231 2.23 -9.24 -7.56
C VAL A 231 1.14 -8.25 -7.24
N GLY A 232 1.51 -7.00 -6.98
CA GLY A 232 0.60 -5.87 -6.81
C GLY A 232 0.84 -4.80 -7.86
N VAL A 233 -0.21 -4.08 -8.23
CA VAL A 233 -0.13 -2.83 -9.00
C VAL A 233 -0.83 -1.75 -8.17
N TYR A 234 -0.07 -0.74 -7.78
CA TYR A 234 -0.57 0.41 -7.02
C TYR A 234 -1.16 1.43 -7.98
N ALA A 235 -2.40 1.19 -8.42
CA ALA A 235 -3.12 2.03 -9.37
C ALA A 235 -4.16 2.91 -8.65
N THR A 236 -3.74 3.60 -7.59
CA THR A 236 -4.59 4.48 -6.80
C THR A 236 -3.88 5.81 -6.51
N ASN A 237 -4.65 6.84 -6.27
CA ASN A 237 -4.20 8.16 -5.87
C ASN A 237 -4.08 8.33 -4.33
N THR A 238 -4.35 7.29 -3.56
CA THR A 238 -4.15 7.31 -2.10
C THR A 238 -2.66 7.33 -1.76
N MET A 239 -2.19 8.40 -1.12
CA MET A 239 -0.77 8.69 -0.86
C MET A 239 -0.47 8.77 0.63
N THR A 240 -0.99 7.82 1.42
CA THR A 240 -0.66 7.67 2.85
C THR A 240 0.24 6.46 3.08
N ASP A 241 1.22 6.58 4.00
CA ASP A 241 2.12 5.47 4.36
C ASP A 241 1.33 4.29 4.94
N LEU A 242 0.32 4.58 5.75
CA LEU A 242 -0.59 3.58 6.30
C LEU A 242 -1.21 2.70 5.23
N PHE A 243 -1.89 3.30 4.25
CA PHE A 243 -2.56 2.57 3.17
C PHE A 243 -1.55 1.80 2.30
N PHE A 244 -0.39 2.41 2.02
CA PHE A 244 0.68 1.74 1.26
C PHE A 244 1.19 0.49 1.98
N ARG A 245 1.47 0.58 3.30
CA ARG A 245 1.90 -0.56 4.12
C ARG A 245 0.84 -1.64 4.20
N GLN A 246 -0.43 -1.29 4.37
CA GLN A 246 -1.55 -2.24 4.34
C GLN A 246 -1.61 -2.98 2.99
N ALA A 247 -1.47 -2.26 1.88
CA ALA A 247 -1.46 -2.84 0.54
C ALA A 247 -0.28 -3.82 0.35
N VAL A 248 0.93 -3.42 0.76
CA VAL A 248 2.13 -4.29 0.71
C VAL A 248 1.95 -5.51 1.63
N GLY A 249 1.38 -5.32 2.80
CA GLY A 249 1.10 -6.39 3.77
C GLY A 249 0.27 -7.55 3.18
N ARG A 250 -0.55 -7.28 2.16
CA ARG A 250 -1.31 -8.33 1.45
C ARG A 250 -0.44 -9.21 0.55
N LEU A 251 0.69 -8.71 0.10
CA LEU A 251 1.58 -9.43 -0.83
C LEU A 251 2.67 -10.22 -0.11
N VAL A 252 3.08 -9.80 1.08
CA VAL A 252 4.27 -10.35 1.75
C VAL A 252 4.03 -11.67 2.46
N ARG A 253 2.82 -12.17 2.55
CA ARG A 253 2.49 -13.40 3.28
C ARG A 253 3.08 -14.63 2.59
N VAL A 254 3.73 -15.50 3.37
CA VAL A 254 4.27 -16.77 2.89
C VAL A 254 3.14 -17.76 2.64
N ARG A 255 3.21 -18.48 1.53
CA ARG A 255 2.36 -19.61 1.24
C ARG A 255 3.08 -20.92 1.62
N PRO A 256 2.51 -21.76 2.47
CA PRO A 256 3.13 -23.02 2.84
C PRO A 256 3.40 -23.92 1.60
N GLY A 257 4.59 -24.51 1.56
CA GLY A 257 4.96 -25.47 0.52
C GLY A 257 5.54 -24.89 -0.78
N ALA A 258 5.55 -23.57 -0.96
CA ALA A 258 6.21 -22.94 -2.11
C ALA A 258 7.63 -22.49 -1.72
N ALA A 259 8.63 -22.85 -2.53
CA ALA A 259 10.02 -22.47 -2.31
C ALA A 259 10.31 -21.04 -2.85
N GLN A 260 11.31 -20.36 -2.29
CA GLN A 260 11.86 -19.09 -2.78
C GLN A 260 10.83 -18.02 -3.16
N GLN A 261 9.84 -17.82 -2.30
CA GLN A 261 8.75 -16.88 -2.57
C GLN A 261 9.24 -15.44 -2.55
N ARG A 262 8.79 -14.65 -3.52
CA ARG A 262 9.04 -13.22 -3.66
C ARG A 262 7.73 -12.51 -4.00
N ALA A 263 7.61 -11.27 -3.57
CA ALA A 263 6.50 -10.40 -3.91
C ALA A 263 7.00 -9.17 -4.68
N TYR A 264 6.15 -8.64 -5.55
CA TYR A 264 6.45 -7.45 -6.35
C TYR A 264 5.27 -6.49 -6.27
N MET A 265 5.52 -5.23 -5.90
CA MET A 265 4.53 -4.15 -5.95
C MET A 265 4.98 -3.14 -6.99
N PHE A 266 4.33 -3.15 -8.16
CA PHE A 266 4.55 -2.14 -9.20
C PHE A 266 3.94 -0.82 -8.74
N ILE A 267 4.76 0.23 -8.73
CA ILE A 267 4.37 1.56 -8.27
C ILE A 267 4.69 2.62 -9.35
N PRO A 268 3.86 3.66 -9.49
CA PRO A 268 4.28 4.90 -10.15
C PRO A 268 5.57 5.43 -9.50
N ASP A 269 6.47 6.00 -10.29
CA ASP A 269 7.74 6.55 -9.78
C ASP A 269 7.56 7.93 -9.10
N ASP A 270 6.45 8.10 -8.40
CA ASP A 270 6.13 9.29 -7.60
C ASP A 270 7.01 9.35 -6.35
N ALA A 271 7.54 10.54 -6.04
CA ALA A 271 8.48 10.75 -4.94
C ALA A 271 7.94 10.26 -3.58
N ARG A 272 6.63 10.41 -3.33
CA ARG A 272 5.98 9.96 -2.08
C ARG A 272 5.97 8.43 -1.99
N LEU A 273 5.57 7.76 -3.07
CA LEU A 273 5.58 6.29 -3.13
C LEU A 273 6.99 5.72 -3.03
N ARG A 274 7.98 6.42 -3.61
CA ARG A 274 9.40 6.07 -3.43
C ARG A 274 9.80 6.09 -1.96
N GLY A 275 9.41 7.12 -1.21
CA GLY A 275 9.69 7.24 0.21
C GLY A 275 9.12 6.06 1.02
N PHE A 276 7.85 5.71 0.82
CA PHE A 276 7.21 4.58 1.49
C PHE A 276 7.86 3.24 1.13
N ALA A 277 8.14 3.03 -0.17
CA ALA A 277 8.80 1.83 -0.65
C ALA A 277 10.22 1.69 -0.08
N PHE A 278 10.95 2.81 0.03
CA PHE A 278 12.29 2.84 0.62
C PHE A 278 12.29 2.38 2.08
N GLY A 279 11.39 2.89 2.91
CA GLY A 279 11.30 2.49 4.30
C GLY A 279 11.08 0.98 4.48
N ILE A 280 10.24 0.36 3.63
CA ILE A 280 10.03 -1.09 3.66
C ILE A 280 11.26 -1.85 3.12
N ALA A 281 11.88 -1.35 2.06
CA ALA A 281 13.08 -1.95 1.49
C ALA A 281 14.28 -1.90 2.45
N GLU A 282 14.42 -0.83 3.23
CA GLU A 282 15.43 -0.74 4.29
C GLU A 282 15.21 -1.79 5.38
N GLN A 283 13.99 -1.96 5.86
CA GLN A 283 13.67 -3.02 6.81
C GLN A 283 14.04 -4.40 6.25
N ARG A 284 13.83 -4.64 4.96
CA ARG A 284 14.29 -5.86 4.28
C ARG A 284 15.81 -5.98 4.31
N ARG A 285 16.57 -4.93 3.93
CA ARG A 285 18.03 -4.93 3.93
C ARG A 285 18.62 -5.17 5.31
N HIS A 286 18.11 -4.46 6.33
CA HIS A 286 18.61 -4.60 7.70
C HIS A 286 18.29 -5.96 8.30
N SER A 287 17.19 -6.60 7.89
CA SER A 287 16.87 -7.95 8.34
C SER A 287 17.83 -9.01 7.80
N LEU A 288 18.41 -8.74 6.64
CA LEU A 288 19.26 -9.65 5.90
C LEU A 288 20.77 -9.38 6.16
N LYS A 289 21.14 -8.19 6.61
CA LYS A 289 22.48 -7.83 7.10
C LYS A 289 22.44 -7.71 8.61
N LYS A 290 23.09 -8.64 9.33
CA LYS A 290 23.37 -8.51 10.75
C LYS A 290 24.35 -7.37 10.94
N LYS A 291 23.90 -6.16 11.34
CA LYS A 291 24.55 -5.21 12.27
C LYS A 291 24.07 -3.77 12.15
N GLU A 292 23.61 -3.27 13.28
CA GLU A 292 23.82 -1.98 13.96
C GLU A 292 23.80 -0.67 13.14
N HIS A 293 22.80 0.16 13.29
CA HIS A 293 22.75 1.45 14.02
C HIS A 293 21.47 2.23 13.74
N ASP A 294 20.96 2.88 14.78
CA ASP A 294 19.73 3.67 14.84
C ASP A 294 19.74 4.94 13.98
N GLY A 295 18.57 5.33 13.49
CA GLY A 295 18.31 6.64 12.89
C GLY A 295 16.81 6.85 12.63
N GLU A 296 16.25 7.82 13.30
CA GLU A 296 14.83 8.22 13.35
C GLU A 296 14.27 8.73 12.02
N LEU A 297 12.98 8.46 11.77
CA LEU A 297 12.17 9.03 10.69
C LEU A 297 10.90 9.68 11.27
N ASP A 298 10.52 10.82 10.73
CA ASP A 298 9.48 11.75 11.20
C ASP A 298 8.06 11.34 10.73
N PRO A 299 7.05 11.15 11.65
CA PRO A 299 5.74 10.59 11.38
C PRO A 299 4.61 11.61 11.08
N PHE A 300 4.88 12.92 11.02
CA PHE A 300 3.83 13.95 11.16
C PHE A 300 2.99 14.30 9.91
N ARG A 301 3.08 13.54 8.79
CA ARG A 301 2.52 13.98 7.50
C ARG A 301 1.16 13.43 7.11
N ASP A 302 0.69 12.35 7.73
CA ASP A 302 -0.38 11.54 7.14
C ASP A 302 -1.81 12.06 7.38
N ALA A 303 -2.09 12.71 8.52
CA ALA A 303 -3.44 13.17 8.87
C ALA A 303 -3.90 14.45 8.11
N GLU A 304 -2.95 15.37 7.85
CA GLU A 304 -3.23 16.52 6.99
C GLU A 304 -3.45 16.08 5.53
N GLU A 305 -2.81 14.94 5.14
CA GLU A 305 -2.88 14.39 3.80
C GLU A 305 -4.25 13.83 3.42
N GLU A 306 -4.98 13.21 4.36
CA GLU A 306 -6.32 12.66 4.10
C GLU A 306 -7.41 13.74 3.98
N ALA A 307 -7.34 14.77 4.81
CA ALA A 307 -8.30 15.89 4.75
C ALA A 307 -8.13 16.69 3.45
N GLU A 308 -6.88 16.98 3.07
CA GLU A 308 -6.57 17.65 1.82
C GLU A 308 -6.83 16.79 0.57
N GLN A 309 -6.81 15.46 0.68
CA GLN A 309 -7.14 14.55 -0.41
C GLN A 309 -8.62 14.70 -0.82
N LYS A 310 -9.51 14.86 0.16
CA LYS A 310 -10.95 14.99 -0.07
C LYS A 310 -11.32 16.30 -0.77
N GLU A 311 -10.68 17.41 -0.38
CA GLU A 311 -10.85 18.70 -1.07
C GLU A 311 -10.28 18.69 -2.51
N ARG A 312 -9.20 17.94 -2.74
CA ARG A 312 -8.57 17.82 -4.07
C ARG A 312 -9.38 16.99 -5.05
N ASP A 313 -10.07 15.95 -4.59
CA ASP A 313 -10.91 15.12 -5.46
C ASP A 313 -12.10 15.94 -6.02
N GLU A 314 -12.63 16.90 -5.25
CA GLU A 314 -13.67 17.82 -5.74
C GLU A 314 -13.13 18.84 -6.75
N GLN A 315 -11.91 19.36 -6.58
CA GLN A 315 -11.29 20.30 -7.52
C GLN A 315 -10.81 19.64 -8.81
N MET A 316 -10.57 18.34 -8.82
CA MET A 316 -10.09 17.60 -9.98
C MET A 316 -11.20 17.20 -10.99
N SER A 317 -12.45 17.54 -10.74
CA SER A 317 -13.56 17.26 -11.68
C SER A 317 -13.43 17.97 -13.04
N LEU A 318 -12.63 19.04 -13.10
CA LEU A 318 -12.35 19.80 -14.34
C LEU A 318 -11.02 19.44 -15.01
N PHE A 319 -10.32 18.47 -14.46
CA PHE A 319 -9.05 17.98 -14.99
C PHE A 319 -9.26 17.13 -16.24
N ALA A 320 -8.42 17.30 -17.26
CA ALA A 320 -8.44 16.51 -18.47
C ALA A 320 -7.05 15.93 -18.78
N ALA A 321 -6.96 14.59 -18.73
CA ALA A 321 -5.77 13.86 -19.17
C ALA A 321 -5.60 13.98 -20.68
N ILE A 322 -4.36 14.17 -21.17
CA ILE A 322 -4.04 14.24 -22.60
C ILE A 322 -3.26 12.97 -23.00
N SER A 323 -2.15 12.69 -22.33
CA SER A 323 -1.34 11.51 -22.62
C SER A 323 -0.54 11.06 -21.41
N ALA A 324 -0.16 9.78 -21.38
CA ALA A 324 0.73 9.21 -20.38
C ALA A 324 1.54 8.08 -21.02
N VAL A 325 2.82 8.32 -21.27
CA VAL A 325 3.75 7.36 -21.88
C VAL A 325 4.64 6.74 -20.80
N PRO A 326 4.69 5.40 -20.66
CA PRO A 326 5.53 4.75 -19.67
C PRO A 326 6.99 4.76 -20.09
N LEU A 327 7.89 4.99 -19.13
CA LEU A 327 9.33 4.98 -19.32
C LEU A 327 9.99 4.01 -18.32
N ASP A 328 11.15 3.45 -18.72
CA ASP A 328 12.03 2.72 -17.80
C ASP A 328 12.87 3.68 -16.93
N GLU A 329 13.74 3.13 -16.09
CA GLU A 329 14.58 3.91 -15.17
C GLU A 329 15.62 4.79 -15.90
N GLU A 330 15.96 4.46 -17.13
CA GLU A 330 16.85 5.22 -17.99
C GLU A 330 16.12 6.24 -18.90
N GLY A 331 14.81 6.41 -18.70
CA GLY A 331 13.98 7.34 -19.47
C GLY A 331 13.64 6.87 -20.90
N ARG A 332 13.83 5.60 -21.21
CA ARG A 332 13.47 4.99 -22.50
C ARG A 332 12.04 4.42 -22.43
N PRO A 333 11.36 4.21 -23.57
CA PRO A 333 10.07 3.52 -23.57
C PRO A 333 10.14 2.19 -22.82
N LEU A 334 9.18 1.95 -21.94
CA LEU A 334 9.12 0.77 -21.08
C LEU A 334 9.07 -0.52 -21.91
N ASP A 335 9.97 -1.44 -21.66
CA ASP A 335 9.84 -2.81 -22.15
C ASP A 335 8.79 -3.58 -21.35
N GLU A 336 7.56 -3.62 -21.87
CA GLU A 336 6.45 -4.34 -21.28
C GLU A 336 6.67 -5.85 -21.21
N HIS A 337 7.65 -6.37 -21.96
CA HIS A 337 7.90 -7.79 -22.09
C HIS A 337 8.97 -8.28 -21.10
N ALA A 338 9.79 -7.39 -20.57
CA ALA A 338 10.79 -7.74 -19.58
C ALA A 338 10.15 -8.19 -18.26
N VAL A 339 10.66 -9.29 -17.73
CA VAL A 339 10.34 -9.77 -16.37
C VAL A 339 11.22 -9.02 -15.38
N VAL A 340 10.67 -8.69 -14.21
CA VAL A 340 11.45 -8.09 -13.13
C VAL A 340 12.24 -9.20 -12.43
N GLU A 341 13.56 -9.13 -12.52
CA GLU A 341 14.44 -10.03 -11.78
C GLU A 341 14.72 -9.48 -10.38
N ALA A 342 14.62 -10.32 -9.38
CA ALA A 342 15.06 -9.95 -8.05
C ALA A 342 16.58 -10.06 -8.01
N PRO A 343 17.30 -9.13 -7.35
CA PRO A 343 18.76 -9.17 -7.26
C PRO A 343 19.24 -10.51 -6.71
N GLU A 344 20.35 -11.04 -7.28
CA GLU A 344 20.93 -12.32 -6.88
C GLU A 344 21.47 -12.27 -5.45
N SER A 345 21.98 -11.11 -5.02
CA SER A 345 22.42 -10.87 -3.65
C SER A 345 21.52 -9.84 -2.98
N GLU A 346 21.25 -10.02 -1.69
CA GLU A 346 20.47 -9.06 -0.93
C GLU A 346 21.19 -7.73 -0.67
N ALA A 347 22.51 -7.69 -0.90
CA ALA A 347 23.28 -6.46 -0.92
C ALA A 347 22.88 -5.54 -2.10
N ASP A 348 22.43 -6.13 -3.20
CA ASP A 348 21.97 -5.44 -4.40
C ASP A 348 20.46 -5.23 -4.43
N ALA A 349 19.77 -5.66 -3.37
CA ALA A 349 18.32 -5.46 -3.22
C ALA A 349 17.93 -4.00 -2.89
N ALA A 350 18.79 -3.04 -3.25
CA ALA A 350 18.40 -1.64 -3.35
C ALA A 350 17.22 -1.54 -4.33
N ILE A 351 16.24 -0.71 -4.03
CA ILE A 351 15.30 -0.30 -5.06
C ILE A 351 16.15 0.43 -6.10
N PRO A 352 16.25 -0.07 -7.35
CA PRO A 352 17.03 0.63 -8.37
C PRO A 352 16.61 2.10 -8.43
N GLY A 353 17.57 3.03 -8.52
CA GLY A 353 17.32 4.48 -8.56
C GLY A 353 16.93 5.16 -7.24
N LEU A 354 16.79 4.46 -6.11
CA LEU A 354 16.67 5.11 -4.80
C LEU A 354 18.04 5.43 -4.16
N VAL A 355 19.11 4.95 -4.76
CA VAL A 355 20.49 5.39 -4.48
C VAL A 355 20.84 6.46 -5.53
N GLY A 356 20.09 7.54 -5.53
CA GLY A 356 20.50 8.76 -6.22
C GLY A 356 21.38 9.58 -5.28
N ASP A 357 22.37 10.24 -5.85
CA ASP A 357 23.46 11.02 -5.23
C ASP A 357 23.04 12.22 -4.36
N ASP A 358 21.84 12.27 -3.82
CA ASP A 358 21.30 13.39 -3.06
C ASP A 358 21.43 13.26 -1.52
N VAL A 359 22.12 12.26 -1.02
CA VAL A 359 22.59 12.28 0.37
C VAL A 359 24.06 12.66 0.34
N ALA A 360 24.34 13.97 0.27
CA ALA A 360 25.66 14.49 0.57
C ALA A 360 26.09 13.95 1.95
N PRO A 361 27.31 13.40 2.09
CA PRO A 361 27.80 13.02 3.40
C PRO A 361 27.87 14.28 4.27
N VAL A 362 27.16 14.27 5.40
CA VAL A 362 27.35 15.27 6.43
C VAL A 362 28.77 15.07 6.93
N GLU A 363 29.69 15.93 6.48
CA GLU A 363 31.03 16.02 7.06
C GLU A 363 30.87 16.31 8.56
N ALA A 364 31.25 15.36 9.37
CA ALA A 364 31.43 15.56 10.79
C ALA A 364 32.58 16.57 10.96
N SER A 365 32.24 17.82 11.20
CA SER A 365 33.19 18.86 11.63
C SER A 365 33.64 18.48 13.05
N ALA A 366 34.86 18.00 13.17
CA ALA A 366 35.58 17.90 14.42
C ALA A 366 36.00 19.32 14.84
N ALA A 367 35.49 19.78 15.97
CA ALA A 367 36.10 20.78 16.84
C ALA A 367 35.57 20.62 18.27
#